data_7a6e38c0f7f43bc5af445f538bdb245c
#
_entry.id   7a6e38c0f7f43bc5af445f538bdb245c
#
_cell.length_a   1.000
_cell.length_b   1.000
_cell.length_c   1.000
_cell.angle_alpha   90.00
_cell.angle_beta   90.00
_cell.angle_gamma   90.00
#
_symmetry.space_group_name_H-M   'P 1'
#
loop_
_entity.id
_entity.type
_entity.pdbx_description
1 polymer ?
#
loop_
_entity_poly.entity_id
_entity_poly.type
_entity_poly.pdbx_seq_one_letter_code
_entity_poly.pdbx_strand_id
1 'polypeptide(L)'
;MKKLALILSCAATLAAPLAFAQTKWDLPTGYATNTFQTENVQQFADDVAKATGGKLKITVHAGASLYKMPEIKRAVQSGQTQAGEFILSAYANENPLFGVDSIPFLATSYSAAQKLYTASKPATEKLLADQGLKLLFSVPWPGQSLYSGKPMKTMDDFKGTKMRAYNPATTRIAQLVKAQPVTIQLAELGQALATGA
;
A
#
# COMPACT_ATOMS: atom_id res chain seq x y z
N MET A 1 19.95 63.21 18.88
CA MET A 1 19.87 61.91 19.51
C MET A 1 18.55 61.17 19.22
N LYS A 2 17.40 61.85 18.99
CA LYS A 2 16.10 61.15 18.70
C LYS A 2 16.00 60.53 17.30
N LYS A 3 16.79 61.00 16.31
CA LYS A 3 16.75 60.48 14.93
C LYS A 3 17.60 59.20 14.70
N LEU A 4 18.57 58.93 15.58
CA LEU A 4 19.42 57.71 15.50
C LEU A 4 18.70 56.49 16.06
N ALA A 5 17.78 56.64 17.01
CA ALA A 5 17.00 55.57 17.61
C ALA A 5 15.95 54.99 16.66
N LEU A 6 15.44 55.78 15.69
CA LEU A 6 14.44 55.33 14.73
C LEU A 6 15.03 54.43 13.63
N ILE A 7 16.32 54.62 13.29
CA ILE A 7 16.99 53.82 12.24
C ILE A 7 17.39 52.43 12.77
N LEU A 8 17.72 52.32 14.05
CA LEU A 8 18.04 51.01 14.65
C LEU A 8 16.83 50.11 14.84
N SER A 9 15.61 50.70 14.98
CA SER A 9 14.36 49.93 15.16
C SER A 9 13.87 49.28 13.84
N CYS A 10 14.19 49.84 12.67
CA CYS A 10 13.85 49.24 11.37
C CYS A 10 14.78 48.12 10.92
N ALA A 11 16.00 48.06 11.41
CA ALA A 11 16.96 47.02 11.03
C ALA A 11 16.71 45.68 11.75
N ALA A 12 16.01 45.69 12.88
CA ALA A 12 15.74 44.47 13.68
C ALA A 12 14.57 43.61 13.11
N THR A 13 13.75 44.14 12.21
CA THR A 13 12.60 43.41 11.65
C THR A 13 12.92 42.57 10.44
N LEU A 14 14.14 42.63 9.88
CA LEU A 14 14.56 41.89 8.68
C LEU A 14 15.19 40.52 8.96
N ALA A 15 15.37 40.15 10.22
CA ALA A 15 15.90 38.82 10.61
C ALA A 15 14.82 37.87 11.12
N ALA A 16 13.61 37.90 10.48
CA ALA A 16 12.67 36.83 10.71
C ALA A 16 13.29 35.55 10.11
N PRO A 17 13.51 34.46 10.89
CA PRO A 17 13.95 33.20 10.31
C PRO A 17 12.93 32.81 9.26
N LEU A 18 13.40 32.52 8.03
CA LEU A 18 12.60 31.88 7.01
C LEU A 18 12.15 30.54 7.61
N ALA A 19 10.99 30.53 8.24
CA ALA A 19 10.33 29.31 8.66
C ALA A 19 10.03 28.54 7.36
N PHE A 20 10.89 27.59 7.00
CA PHE A 20 10.58 26.65 5.93
C PHE A 20 9.31 25.93 6.35
N ALA A 21 8.20 26.22 5.67
CA ALA A 21 6.95 25.53 5.89
C ALA A 21 7.18 24.03 5.70
N GLN A 22 6.95 23.25 6.74
CA GLN A 22 7.03 21.80 6.68
C GLN A 22 5.96 21.28 5.71
N THR A 23 6.38 20.59 4.66
CA THR A 23 5.48 19.88 3.77
C THR A 23 4.94 18.64 4.49
N LYS A 24 3.63 18.45 4.46
CA LYS A 24 2.97 17.30 5.08
C LYS A 24 2.33 16.46 4.00
N TRP A 25 2.54 15.15 4.10
CA TRP A 25 1.91 14.14 3.26
C TRP A 25 1.13 13.17 4.13
N ASP A 26 0.02 12.70 3.60
CA ASP A 26 -0.75 11.59 4.14
C ASP A 26 -0.49 10.33 3.31
N LEU A 27 -0.25 9.20 3.98
CA LEU A 27 0.02 7.91 3.37
C LEU A 27 -0.90 6.86 4.00
N PRO A 28 -2.09 6.61 3.43
CA PRO A 28 -2.96 5.53 3.87
C PRO A 28 -2.40 4.16 3.47
N THR A 29 -2.60 3.19 4.37
CA THR A 29 -2.41 1.76 4.13
C THR A 29 -3.60 0.97 4.67
N GLY A 30 -3.99 -0.08 3.97
CA GLY A 30 -5.06 -0.99 4.41
C GLY A 30 -4.61 -2.00 5.45
N TYR A 31 -3.32 -2.05 5.80
CA TYR A 31 -2.76 -3.02 6.74
C TYR A 31 -2.76 -2.49 8.17
N ALA A 32 -2.97 -3.40 9.14
CA ALA A 32 -2.96 -3.05 10.56
C ALA A 32 -1.58 -2.56 11.03
N THR A 33 -1.56 -1.79 12.10
CA THR A 33 -0.33 -1.15 12.64
C THR A 33 0.78 -2.14 12.96
N ASN A 34 0.44 -3.35 13.37
CA ASN A 34 1.38 -4.41 13.79
C ASN A 34 1.75 -5.37 12.66
N THR A 35 1.65 -4.96 11.41
CA THR A 35 2.04 -5.77 10.25
C THR A 35 3.33 -5.26 9.65
N PHE A 36 4.14 -6.16 9.08
CA PHE A 36 5.43 -5.79 8.48
C PHE A 36 5.29 -4.77 7.34
N GLN A 37 4.16 -4.74 6.63
CA GLN A 37 3.88 -3.74 5.60
C GLN A 37 3.79 -2.35 6.22
N THR A 38 3.01 -2.20 7.28
CA THR A 38 2.85 -0.90 7.96
C THR A 38 4.15 -0.46 8.63
N GLU A 39 4.89 -1.38 9.27
CA GLU A 39 6.21 -1.09 9.84
C GLU A 39 7.19 -0.59 8.77
N ASN A 40 7.23 -1.23 7.60
CA ASN A 40 8.06 -0.80 6.48
C ASN A 40 7.69 0.59 5.96
N VAL A 41 6.39 0.87 5.82
CA VAL A 41 5.92 2.19 5.38
C VAL A 41 6.19 3.27 6.44
N GLN A 42 6.10 2.93 7.73
CA GLN A 42 6.46 3.85 8.82
C GLN A 42 7.96 4.17 8.79
N GLN A 43 8.81 3.15 8.63
CA GLN A 43 10.24 3.37 8.49
C GLN A 43 10.58 4.23 7.29
N PHE A 44 9.93 4.02 6.14
CA PHE A 44 10.07 4.89 4.98
C PHE A 44 9.72 6.35 5.32
N ALA A 45 8.63 6.59 6.04
CA ALA A 45 8.21 7.93 6.45
C ALA A 45 9.26 8.60 7.36
N ASP A 46 9.81 7.84 8.30
CA ASP A 46 10.83 8.31 9.24
C ASP A 46 12.16 8.61 8.52
N ASP A 47 12.57 7.75 7.59
CA ASP A 47 13.78 7.93 6.76
C ASP A 47 13.67 9.17 5.86
N VAL A 48 12.50 9.41 5.27
CA VAL A 48 12.22 10.62 4.48
C VAL A 48 12.31 11.87 5.36
N ALA A 49 11.70 11.84 6.55
CA ALA A 49 11.78 12.97 7.47
C ALA A 49 13.23 13.26 7.86
N LYS A 50 14.02 12.24 8.16
CA LYS A 50 15.45 12.35 8.47
C LYS A 50 16.26 12.89 7.29
N ALA A 51 16.08 12.32 6.10
CA ALA A 51 16.80 12.70 4.90
C ALA A 51 16.50 14.14 4.45
N THR A 52 15.29 14.63 4.73
CA THR A 52 14.87 16.00 4.38
C THR A 52 15.13 17.02 5.51
N GLY A 53 15.73 16.59 6.62
CA GLY A 53 15.89 17.45 7.81
C GLY A 53 14.55 17.96 8.34
N GLY A 54 13.50 17.15 8.28
CA GLY A 54 12.14 17.46 8.73
C GLY A 54 11.33 18.35 7.77
N LYS A 55 11.83 18.68 6.59
CA LYS A 55 11.11 19.50 5.59
C LYS A 55 9.91 18.78 5.01
N LEU A 56 9.97 17.46 4.87
CA LEU A 56 8.85 16.60 4.48
C LEU A 56 8.51 15.65 5.62
N LYS A 57 7.27 15.71 6.09
CA LYS A 57 6.73 14.78 7.09
C LYS A 57 5.60 13.98 6.47
N ILE A 58 5.72 12.65 6.53
CA ILE A 58 4.69 11.72 6.07
C ILE A 58 3.95 11.16 7.28
N THR A 59 2.63 11.27 7.31
CA THR A 59 1.78 10.64 8.32
C THR A 59 1.22 9.34 7.75
N VAL A 60 1.54 8.22 8.38
CA VAL A 60 1.02 6.90 7.98
C VAL A 60 -0.34 6.65 8.65
N HIS A 61 -1.35 6.34 7.85
CA HIS A 61 -2.71 6.03 8.30
C HIS A 61 -2.96 4.52 8.13
N ALA A 62 -2.68 3.76 9.19
CA ALA A 62 -2.79 2.30 9.18
C ALA A 62 -4.23 1.79 9.35
N GLY A 63 -4.45 0.51 9.03
CA GLY A 63 -5.69 -0.20 9.31
C GLY A 63 -6.91 0.33 8.55
N ALA A 64 -6.68 0.89 7.35
CA ALA A 64 -7.74 1.51 6.55
C ALA A 64 -8.45 2.70 7.26
N SER A 65 -7.75 3.39 8.17
CA SER A 65 -8.33 4.48 8.98
C SER A 65 -8.65 5.73 8.17
N LEU A 66 -7.94 5.98 7.06
CA LEU A 66 -8.20 7.12 6.19
C LEU A 66 -8.97 6.70 4.93
N TYR A 67 -8.53 5.63 4.27
CA TYR A 67 -9.17 5.03 3.09
C TYR A 67 -9.11 3.51 3.18
N LYS A 68 -10.15 2.82 2.71
CA LYS A 68 -10.13 1.37 2.52
C LYS A 68 -9.15 1.01 1.40
N MET A 69 -8.53 -0.18 1.49
CA MET A 69 -7.53 -0.64 0.52
C MET A 69 -7.93 -0.40 -0.96
N PRO A 70 -9.15 -0.72 -1.42
CA PRO A 70 -9.55 -0.51 -2.81
C PRO A 70 -9.69 0.97 -3.22
N GLU A 71 -9.75 1.88 -2.26
CA GLU A 71 -9.94 3.32 -2.50
C GLU A 71 -8.62 4.08 -2.60
N ILE A 72 -7.53 3.52 -2.02
CA ILE A 72 -6.24 4.21 -1.87
C ILE A 72 -5.66 4.65 -3.22
N LYS A 73 -5.64 3.76 -4.22
CA LYS A 73 -5.12 4.10 -5.55
C LYS A 73 -5.82 5.33 -6.13
N ARG A 74 -7.15 5.36 -6.07
CA ARG A 74 -7.95 6.46 -6.58
C ARG A 74 -7.73 7.75 -5.77
N ALA A 75 -7.58 7.65 -4.46
CA ALA A 75 -7.32 8.80 -3.60
C ALA A 75 -5.99 9.48 -3.96
N VAL A 76 -4.93 8.70 -4.26
CA VAL A 76 -3.65 9.25 -4.76
C VAL A 76 -3.83 9.85 -6.15
N GLN A 77 -4.50 9.16 -7.08
CA GLN A 77 -4.73 9.66 -8.44
C GLN A 77 -5.49 10.98 -8.48
N SER A 78 -6.44 11.17 -7.57
CA SER A 78 -7.24 12.40 -7.49
C SER A 78 -6.61 13.50 -6.61
N GLY A 79 -5.41 13.27 -6.05
CA GLY A 79 -4.71 14.23 -5.20
C GLY A 79 -5.30 14.40 -3.80
N GLN A 80 -6.22 13.52 -3.38
CA GLN A 80 -6.78 13.53 -2.02
C GLN A 80 -5.75 13.13 -0.96
N THR A 81 -4.75 12.35 -1.36
CA THR A 81 -3.57 12.03 -0.56
C THR A 81 -2.34 12.00 -1.48
N GLN A 82 -1.16 12.28 -0.93
CA GLN A 82 0.06 12.45 -1.72
C GLN A 82 0.78 11.13 -2.01
N ALA A 83 0.59 10.15 -1.14
CA ALA A 83 1.15 8.81 -1.27
C ALA A 83 0.12 7.77 -0.79
N GLY A 84 0.37 6.49 -1.03
CA GLY A 84 -0.51 5.42 -0.56
C GLY A 84 0.12 4.06 -0.80
N GLU A 85 -0.19 3.11 0.05
CA GLU A 85 0.19 1.71 -0.10
C GLU A 85 -1.03 0.88 -0.44
N PHE A 86 -0.94 0.09 -1.51
CA PHE A 86 -2.01 -0.82 -1.92
C PHE A 86 -1.45 -2.07 -2.62
N ILE A 87 -2.24 -3.14 -2.61
CA ILE A 87 -1.87 -4.37 -3.30
C ILE A 87 -2.16 -4.25 -4.79
N LEU A 88 -1.10 -4.30 -5.60
CA LEU A 88 -1.19 -4.05 -7.04
C LEU A 88 -2.06 -5.11 -7.77
N SER A 89 -1.99 -6.36 -7.34
CA SER A 89 -2.74 -7.47 -7.96
C SER A 89 -4.27 -7.33 -7.84
N ALA A 90 -4.77 -6.49 -6.93
CA ALA A 90 -6.21 -6.18 -6.87
C ALA A 90 -6.72 -5.48 -8.15
N TYR A 91 -5.81 -4.86 -8.90
CA TYR A 91 -6.11 -4.12 -10.14
C TYR A 91 -5.74 -4.89 -11.41
N ALA A 92 -5.56 -6.21 -11.33
CA ALA A 92 -5.25 -7.05 -12.49
C ALA A 92 -6.33 -7.04 -13.57
N ASN A 93 -7.55 -6.63 -13.24
CA ASN A 93 -8.62 -6.38 -14.21
C ASN A 93 -8.42 -5.11 -15.06
N GLU A 94 -7.65 -4.13 -14.56
CA GLU A 94 -7.29 -2.93 -15.34
C GLU A 94 -6.15 -3.25 -16.32
N ASN A 95 -5.16 -4.01 -15.88
CA ASN A 95 -4.08 -4.51 -16.70
C ASN A 95 -3.51 -5.82 -16.12
N PRO A 96 -3.41 -6.91 -16.91
CA PRO A 96 -2.90 -8.19 -16.44
C PRO A 96 -1.51 -8.15 -15.81
N LEU A 97 -0.65 -7.18 -16.21
CA LEU A 97 0.68 -7.03 -15.63
C LEU A 97 0.64 -6.73 -14.12
N PHE A 98 -0.40 -6.05 -13.64
CA PHE A 98 -0.57 -5.80 -12.21
C PHE A 98 -0.80 -7.07 -11.39
N GLY A 99 -1.18 -8.16 -12.02
CA GLY A 99 -1.40 -9.47 -11.39
C GLY A 99 -0.34 -10.51 -11.69
N VAL A 100 0.77 -10.14 -12.33
CA VAL A 100 1.78 -11.10 -12.78
C VAL A 100 2.38 -11.93 -11.64
N ASP A 101 2.54 -11.34 -10.46
CA ASP A 101 3.02 -11.99 -9.24
C ASP A 101 2.00 -12.93 -8.58
N SER A 102 0.75 -12.84 -8.98
CA SER A 102 -0.36 -13.69 -8.50
C SER A 102 -0.61 -14.92 -9.37
N ILE A 103 0.21 -15.14 -10.41
CA ILE A 103 0.16 -16.36 -11.23
C ILE A 103 0.70 -17.53 -10.38
N PRO A 104 -0.12 -18.57 -10.14
CA PRO A 104 0.30 -19.70 -9.31
C PRO A 104 1.62 -20.33 -9.81
N PHE A 105 2.53 -20.58 -8.89
CA PHE A 105 3.81 -21.25 -9.11
C PHE A 105 4.83 -20.50 -9.99
N LEU A 106 4.53 -19.28 -10.44
CA LEU A 106 5.47 -18.48 -11.24
C LEU A 106 6.67 -18.01 -10.41
N ALA A 107 6.43 -17.53 -9.21
CA ALA A 107 7.47 -17.06 -8.29
C ALA A 107 7.24 -17.67 -6.89
N THR A 108 7.92 -18.78 -6.59
CA THR A 108 7.73 -19.57 -5.36
C THR A 108 8.79 -19.30 -4.29
N SER A 109 9.66 -18.32 -4.50
CA SER A 109 10.70 -17.90 -3.55
C SER A 109 10.94 -16.40 -3.65
N TYR A 110 11.53 -15.79 -2.62
CA TYR A 110 11.93 -14.38 -2.67
C TYR A 110 12.92 -14.08 -3.81
N SER A 111 13.83 -15.01 -4.12
CA SER A 111 14.74 -14.85 -5.26
C SER A 111 13.99 -14.84 -6.60
N ALA A 112 13.00 -15.72 -6.77
CA ALA A 112 12.17 -15.75 -7.97
C ALA A 112 11.29 -14.48 -8.04
N ALA A 113 10.71 -14.05 -6.93
CA ALA A 113 9.93 -12.81 -6.84
C ALA A 113 10.77 -11.57 -7.19
N GLN A 114 12.03 -11.52 -6.73
CA GLN A 114 12.94 -10.44 -7.07
C GLN A 114 13.25 -10.39 -8.57
N LYS A 115 13.48 -11.53 -9.20
CA LYS A 115 13.70 -11.61 -10.67
C LYS A 115 12.47 -11.15 -11.43
N LEU A 116 11.28 -11.64 -11.03
CA LEU A 116 10.01 -11.24 -11.63
C LEU A 116 9.77 -9.73 -11.49
N TYR A 117 9.99 -9.18 -10.30
CA TYR A 117 9.90 -7.75 -10.04
C TYR A 117 10.84 -6.95 -10.92
N THR A 118 12.12 -7.34 -10.98
CA THR A 118 13.12 -6.65 -11.81
C THR A 118 12.73 -6.64 -13.28
N ALA A 119 12.22 -7.76 -13.80
CA ALA A 119 11.77 -7.87 -15.18
C ALA A 119 10.50 -7.06 -15.49
N SER A 120 9.53 -7.04 -14.56
CA SER A 120 8.24 -6.39 -14.76
C SER A 120 8.24 -4.90 -14.38
N LYS A 121 9.17 -4.45 -13.55
CA LYS A 121 9.22 -3.09 -12.99
C LYS A 121 9.12 -1.99 -14.04
N PRO A 122 9.92 -1.96 -15.13
CA PRO A 122 9.86 -0.86 -16.09
C PRO A 122 8.48 -0.72 -16.76
N ALA A 123 7.83 -1.83 -17.08
CA ALA A 123 6.50 -1.82 -17.66
C ALA A 123 5.43 -1.43 -16.63
N THR A 124 5.57 -1.88 -15.38
CA THR A 124 4.69 -1.49 -14.27
C THR A 124 4.80 -0.01 -13.95
N GLU A 125 6.02 0.54 -13.89
CA GLU A 125 6.25 1.97 -13.70
C GLU A 125 5.61 2.81 -14.80
N LYS A 126 5.75 2.37 -16.06
CA LYS A 126 5.10 3.04 -17.19
C LYS A 126 3.58 3.04 -17.06
N LEU A 127 2.98 1.88 -16.78
CA LEU A 127 1.52 1.76 -16.61
C LEU A 127 0.97 2.63 -15.48
N LEU A 128 1.70 2.72 -14.37
CA LEU A 128 1.32 3.59 -13.25
C LEU A 128 1.50 5.06 -13.61
N ALA A 129 2.59 5.42 -14.33
CA ALA A 129 2.82 6.79 -14.80
C ALA A 129 1.73 7.25 -15.78
N ASP A 130 1.30 6.39 -16.70
CA ASP A 130 0.19 6.66 -17.63
C ASP A 130 -1.15 6.91 -16.88
N GLN A 131 -1.23 6.47 -15.61
CA GLN A 131 -2.37 6.70 -14.71
C GLN A 131 -2.14 7.84 -13.70
N GLY A 132 -1.08 8.64 -13.87
CA GLY A 132 -0.74 9.76 -12.98
C GLY A 132 -0.09 9.34 -11.65
N LEU A 133 0.41 8.11 -11.55
CA LEU A 133 1.03 7.56 -10.35
C LEU A 133 2.53 7.33 -10.56
N LYS A 134 3.32 7.57 -9.51
CA LYS A 134 4.74 7.21 -9.48
C LYS A 134 4.97 6.05 -8.52
N LEU A 135 5.53 4.95 -9.02
CA LEU A 135 6.01 3.86 -8.18
C LEU A 135 7.25 4.32 -7.40
N LEU A 136 7.21 4.25 -6.09
CA LEU A 136 8.34 4.55 -5.22
C LEU A 136 9.14 3.27 -4.93
N PHE A 137 8.47 2.25 -4.40
CA PHE A 137 9.04 0.94 -4.13
C PHE A 137 7.94 -0.12 -4.04
N SER A 138 8.33 -1.38 -3.99
CA SER A 138 7.44 -2.52 -3.76
C SER A 138 8.00 -3.41 -2.66
N VAL A 139 7.13 -3.98 -1.85
CA VAL A 139 7.47 -4.91 -0.78
C VAL A 139 6.92 -6.29 -1.14
N PRO A 140 7.77 -7.34 -1.21
CA PRO A 140 7.30 -8.67 -1.53
C PRO A 140 6.53 -9.27 -0.36
N TRP A 141 5.46 -10.01 -0.68
CA TRP A 141 4.77 -10.85 0.27
C TRP A 141 5.48 -12.20 0.42
N PRO A 142 5.38 -12.86 1.59
CA PRO A 142 5.74 -14.26 1.69
C PRO A 142 4.84 -15.11 0.80
N GLY A 143 5.27 -16.34 0.51
CA GLY A 143 4.48 -17.30 -0.26
C GLY A 143 3.10 -17.48 0.35
N GLN A 144 2.06 -17.42 -0.50
CA GLN A 144 0.68 -17.56 -0.05
C GLN A 144 0.30 -19.03 0.08
N SER A 145 -0.42 -19.35 1.15
CA SER A 145 -0.91 -20.69 1.45
C SER A 145 -2.41 -20.68 1.66
N LEU A 146 -3.02 -21.85 1.53
CA LEU A 146 -4.43 -22.06 1.89
C LEU A 146 -4.51 -22.46 3.37
N TYR A 147 -5.37 -21.82 4.10
CA TYR A 147 -5.67 -22.10 5.51
C TYR A 147 -7.13 -22.53 5.63
N SER A 148 -7.38 -23.58 6.40
CA SER A 148 -8.73 -24.10 6.62
C SER A 148 -8.90 -24.53 8.07
N GLY A 149 -10.09 -24.30 8.61
CA GLY A 149 -10.49 -24.78 9.96
C GLY A 149 -10.75 -26.27 10.03
N LYS A 150 -10.73 -26.98 8.89
CA LYS A 150 -10.90 -28.44 8.79
C LYS A 150 -9.91 -29.01 7.76
N PRO A 151 -9.52 -30.27 7.88
CA PRO A 151 -8.66 -30.90 6.87
C PRO A 151 -9.30 -30.87 5.48
N MET A 152 -8.51 -30.44 4.49
CA MET A 152 -8.82 -30.47 3.07
C MET A 152 -7.85 -31.43 2.38
N LYS A 153 -8.34 -32.57 1.89
CA LYS A 153 -7.51 -33.64 1.31
C LYS A 153 -7.62 -33.72 -0.21
N THR A 154 -8.75 -33.32 -0.75
CA THR A 154 -9.06 -33.38 -2.18
C THR A 154 -9.65 -32.07 -2.66
N MET A 155 -9.70 -31.85 -3.98
CA MET A 155 -10.35 -30.67 -4.56
C MET A 155 -11.86 -30.65 -4.28
N ASP A 156 -12.50 -31.80 -4.10
CA ASP A 156 -13.92 -31.87 -3.80
C ASP A 156 -14.26 -31.35 -2.40
N ASP A 157 -13.29 -31.36 -1.47
CA ASP A 157 -13.48 -30.81 -0.12
C ASP A 157 -13.72 -29.28 -0.11
N PHE A 158 -13.33 -28.59 -1.17
CA PHE A 158 -13.57 -27.14 -1.35
C PHE A 158 -14.99 -26.83 -1.84
N LYS A 159 -15.67 -27.79 -2.44
CA LYS A 159 -16.99 -27.59 -3.05
C LYS A 159 -17.98 -26.98 -2.06
N GLY A 160 -18.55 -25.84 -2.42
CA GLY A 160 -19.55 -25.11 -1.62
C GLY A 160 -19.00 -24.42 -0.36
N THR A 161 -17.68 -24.55 -0.07
CA THR A 161 -17.08 -23.78 1.04
C THR A 161 -16.92 -22.32 0.68
N LYS A 162 -16.96 -21.42 1.66
CA LYS A 162 -16.55 -20.02 1.48
C LYS A 162 -15.03 -19.96 1.42
N MET A 163 -14.48 -19.30 0.40
CA MET A 163 -13.04 -19.11 0.22
C MET A 163 -12.74 -17.62 0.09
N ARG A 164 -11.88 -17.12 0.97
CA ARG A 164 -11.45 -15.72 0.89
C ARG A 164 -10.75 -15.44 -0.44
N ALA A 165 -11.16 -14.37 -1.09
CA ALA A 165 -10.49 -13.81 -2.25
C ALA A 165 -10.11 -12.34 -1.95
N TYR A 166 -9.04 -11.84 -2.59
CA TYR A 166 -8.57 -10.45 -2.45
C TYR A 166 -8.07 -9.85 -3.77
N ASN A 167 -8.07 -10.65 -4.83
CA ASN A 167 -7.75 -10.23 -6.18
C ASN A 167 -8.46 -11.14 -7.21
N PRO A 168 -8.45 -10.80 -8.52
CA PRO A 168 -9.08 -11.62 -9.55
C PRO A 168 -8.56 -13.06 -9.63
N ALA A 169 -7.25 -13.29 -9.42
CA ALA A 169 -6.66 -14.62 -9.47
C ALA A 169 -7.21 -15.53 -8.37
N THR A 170 -7.25 -15.05 -7.12
CA THR A 170 -7.79 -15.83 -5.98
C THR A 170 -9.30 -16.07 -6.13
N THR A 171 -10.04 -15.13 -6.70
CA THR A 171 -11.44 -15.32 -7.06
C THR A 171 -11.59 -16.45 -8.09
N ARG A 172 -10.75 -16.45 -9.12
CA ARG A 172 -10.78 -17.50 -10.14
C ARG A 172 -10.42 -18.87 -9.59
N ILE A 173 -9.41 -18.96 -8.70
CA ILE A 173 -9.04 -20.20 -8.03
C ILE A 173 -10.22 -20.76 -7.24
N ALA A 174 -10.90 -19.92 -6.42
CA ALA A 174 -12.08 -20.36 -5.67
C ALA A 174 -13.16 -20.93 -6.58
N GLN A 175 -13.45 -20.27 -7.70
CA GLN A 175 -14.43 -20.75 -8.69
C GLN A 175 -14.02 -22.11 -9.30
N LEU A 176 -12.74 -22.29 -9.64
CA LEU A 176 -12.23 -23.53 -10.25
C LEU A 176 -12.36 -24.74 -9.31
N VAL A 177 -12.17 -24.54 -8.02
CA VAL A 177 -12.37 -25.59 -7.01
C VAL A 177 -13.83 -25.68 -6.52
N LYS A 178 -14.75 -24.97 -7.17
CA LYS A 178 -16.19 -24.92 -6.84
C LYS A 178 -16.48 -24.40 -5.43
N ALA A 179 -15.56 -23.60 -4.87
CA ALA A 179 -15.79 -22.83 -3.67
C ALA A 179 -16.54 -21.53 -4.00
N GLN A 180 -17.12 -20.89 -2.98
CA GLN A 180 -17.77 -19.59 -3.08
C GLN A 180 -16.76 -18.50 -2.73
N PRO A 181 -16.26 -17.68 -3.69
CA PRO A 181 -15.33 -16.60 -3.39
C PRO A 181 -16.04 -15.51 -2.57
N VAL A 182 -15.40 -15.09 -1.48
CA VAL A 182 -15.83 -13.97 -0.66
C VAL A 182 -14.69 -12.95 -0.59
N THR A 183 -14.94 -11.74 -1.08
CA THR A 183 -13.93 -10.68 -1.05
C THR A 183 -13.83 -10.08 0.35
N ILE A 184 -12.72 -10.34 1.04
CA ILE A 184 -12.46 -9.86 2.40
C ILE A 184 -11.06 -9.25 2.43
N GLN A 185 -10.95 -7.97 2.80
CA GLN A 185 -9.67 -7.30 2.98
C GLN A 185 -8.98 -7.79 4.26
N LEU A 186 -7.64 -7.66 4.32
CA LEU A 186 -6.89 -8.21 5.45
C LEU A 186 -7.30 -7.59 6.79
N ALA A 187 -7.61 -6.30 6.82
CA ALA A 187 -8.08 -5.62 8.03
C ALA A 187 -9.39 -6.19 8.58
N GLU A 188 -10.23 -6.79 7.74
CA GLU A 188 -11.55 -7.34 8.08
C GLU A 188 -11.49 -8.85 8.40
N LEU A 189 -10.34 -9.50 8.12
CA LEU A 189 -10.23 -10.97 8.15
C LEU A 189 -10.55 -11.56 9.53
N GLY A 190 -10.05 -10.95 10.61
CA GLY A 190 -10.28 -11.46 11.97
C GLY A 190 -11.77 -11.48 12.33
N GLN A 191 -12.50 -10.41 12.00
CA GLN A 191 -13.93 -10.33 12.23
C GLN A 191 -14.72 -11.31 11.33
N ALA A 192 -14.34 -11.40 10.05
CA ALA A 192 -14.96 -12.30 9.10
C ALA A 192 -14.85 -13.78 9.56
N LEU A 193 -13.68 -14.20 10.04
CA LEU A 193 -13.47 -15.54 10.58
C LEU A 193 -14.31 -15.79 11.86
N ALA A 194 -14.40 -14.81 12.74
CA ALA A 194 -15.17 -14.93 13.98
C ALA A 194 -16.67 -15.05 13.72
N THR A 195 -17.19 -14.44 12.66
CA THR A 195 -18.61 -14.43 12.28
C THR A 195 -18.98 -15.51 11.26
N GLY A 196 -18.01 -16.26 10.73
CA GLY A 196 -18.23 -17.28 9.71
C GLY A 196 -18.58 -16.72 8.33
N ALA A 197 -18.17 -15.49 8.06
CA ALA A 197 -18.41 -14.83 6.78
C ALA A 197 -17.61 -15.46 5.63
#